data_9b0ceb8f791f2284631516df81df9422
#
_entry.id   9b0ceb8f791f2284631516df81df9422
#
_cell.length_a   1.000
_cell.length_b   1.000
_cell.length_c   1.000
_cell.angle_alpha   90.00
_cell.angle_beta   90.00
_cell.angle_gamma   90.00
#
_symmetry.space_group_name_H-M   'P 1'
#
loop_
_entity.id
_entity.type
_entity.pdbx_description
1 polymer ?
#
loop_
_entity_poly.entity_id
_entity_poly.type
_entity_poly.pdbx_seq_one_letter_code
_entity_poly.pdbx_strand_id
1 'polypeptide(L)'
;MACNFRCTYCFESGHYSNGHMSEDTEENICKMVEQEASHLEKLVVTWYGGEPLLAISPIERLTKKFKKICKRFNIEYSASIITNGYLLTEDVCNKLLDLDITDAQITLDGDAKIHNSRRPLANGGGTYEKNCG
;
A
#
# COMPACT_ATOMS: atom_id res chain seq x y z
N MET A 1 -2.49 4.84 12.12
CA MET A 1 -2.55 4.55 10.67
C MET A 1 -3.95 4.80 10.12
N ALA A 2 -4.06 5.36 8.92
CA ALA A 2 -5.35 5.57 8.27
C ALA A 2 -5.84 4.27 7.61
N CYS A 3 -7.11 3.92 7.84
CA CYS A 3 -7.78 2.81 7.18
C CYS A 3 -9.29 3.10 7.08
N ASN A 4 -9.90 2.78 5.95
CA ASN A 4 -11.33 2.89 5.72
C ASN A 4 -12.13 1.68 6.22
N PHE A 5 -11.46 0.57 6.58
CA PHE A 5 -12.07 -0.62 7.19
C PHE A 5 -11.92 -0.63 8.71
N ARG A 6 -12.74 -1.50 9.37
CA ARG A 6 -12.65 -1.84 10.80
C ARG A 6 -12.74 -3.36 10.95
N CYS A 7 -11.74 -4.05 10.39
CA CYS A 7 -11.67 -5.50 10.47
C CYS A 7 -11.62 -5.98 11.92
N THR A 8 -12.43 -6.96 12.28
CA THR A 8 -12.59 -7.44 13.66
C THR A 8 -11.33 -8.08 14.25
N TYR A 9 -10.44 -8.56 13.38
CA TYR A 9 -9.17 -9.21 13.74
C TYR A 9 -7.93 -8.35 13.42
N CYS A 10 -8.12 -7.06 13.11
CA CYS A 10 -7.02 -6.20 12.74
C CYS A 10 -6.06 -6.00 13.90
N PHE A 11 -4.78 -6.34 13.72
CA PHE A 11 -3.75 -6.13 14.74
C PHE A 11 -3.43 -4.65 14.98
N GLU A 12 -3.78 -3.77 14.04
CA GLU A 12 -3.70 -2.31 14.16
C GLU A 12 -4.93 -1.71 14.90
N SER A 13 -5.83 -2.57 15.40
CA SER A 13 -7.01 -2.11 16.13
C SER A 13 -6.61 -1.27 17.34
N GLY A 14 -7.22 -0.08 17.48
CA GLY A 14 -6.87 0.88 18.54
C GLY A 14 -5.78 1.90 18.15
N HIS A 15 -5.07 1.74 17.05
CA HIS A 15 -4.02 2.64 16.58
C HIS A 15 -4.40 3.43 15.32
N TYR A 16 -5.70 3.52 15.03
CA TYR A 16 -6.18 4.31 13.89
C TYR A 16 -5.91 5.80 14.08
N SER A 17 -5.29 6.40 13.10
CA SER A 17 -5.03 7.83 13.03
C SER A 17 -5.16 8.30 11.59
N ASN A 18 -5.41 9.59 11.37
CA ASN A 18 -5.39 10.19 10.04
C ASN A 18 -3.95 10.55 9.60
N GLY A 19 -2.94 10.07 10.33
CA GLY A 19 -1.53 10.37 10.05
C GLY A 19 -1.01 9.59 8.85
N HIS A 20 -0.31 10.30 7.99
CA HIS A 20 0.54 9.76 6.93
C HIS A 20 2.00 9.83 7.36
N MET A 21 2.86 9.13 6.63
CA MET A 21 4.31 9.26 6.77
C MET A 21 4.71 10.74 6.57
N SER A 22 5.58 11.26 7.43
CA SER A 22 6.09 12.62 7.29
C SER A 22 7.12 12.70 6.16
N GLU A 23 7.30 13.91 5.59
CA GLU A 23 8.32 14.14 4.56
C GLU A 23 9.73 13.80 5.07
N ASP A 24 10.02 14.10 6.33
CA ASP A 24 11.31 13.73 6.97
C ASP A 24 11.51 12.21 7.00
N THR A 25 10.43 11.45 7.28
CA THR A 25 10.49 9.99 7.25
C THR A 25 10.70 9.49 5.82
N GLU A 26 9.99 10.04 4.83
CA GLU A 26 10.18 9.72 3.41
C GLU A 26 11.64 9.97 2.98
N GLU A 27 12.20 11.10 3.41
CA GLU A 27 13.59 11.47 3.08
C GLU A 27 14.61 10.52 3.75
N ASN A 28 14.39 10.17 5.01
CA ASN A 28 15.26 9.24 5.73
C ASN A 28 15.24 7.84 5.12
N ILE A 29 14.08 7.35 4.68
CA ILE A 29 13.98 6.07 3.95
C ILE A 29 14.77 6.14 2.63
N CYS A 30 14.65 7.23 1.87
CA CYS A 30 15.42 7.40 0.65
C CYS A 30 16.94 7.42 0.91
N LYS A 31 17.39 8.11 1.96
CA LYS A 31 18.80 8.13 2.37
C LYS A 31 19.29 6.74 2.75
N MET A 32 18.50 5.97 3.48
CA MET A 32 18.84 4.59 3.84
C MET A 32 19.02 3.72 2.59
N VAL A 33 18.06 3.77 1.65
CA VAL A 33 18.17 3.03 0.39
C VAL A 33 19.38 3.45 -0.42
N GLU A 34 19.69 4.75 -0.45
CA GLU A 34 20.84 5.29 -1.18
C GLU A 34 22.18 4.88 -0.57
N GLN A 35 22.27 4.81 0.77
CA GLN A 35 23.47 4.35 1.47
C GLN A 35 23.79 2.88 1.19
N GLU A 36 22.77 2.04 1.06
CA GLU A 36 22.92 0.61 0.77
C GLU A 36 23.04 0.31 -0.74
N ALA A 37 22.76 1.28 -1.60
CA ALA A 37 22.58 1.09 -3.03
C ALA A 37 23.77 0.41 -3.73
N SER A 38 25.01 0.64 -3.27
CA SER A 38 26.21 0.01 -3.85
C SER A 38 26.31 -1.50 -3.58
N HIS A 39 25.53 -2.02 -2.63
CA HIS A 39 25.51 -3.42 -2.20
C HIS A 39 24.23 -4.15 -2.66
N LEU A 40 23.30 -3.46 -3.31
CA LEU A 40 22.02 -4.02 -3.71
C LEU A 40 22.04 -4.40 -5.19
N GLU A 41 21.63 -5.62 -5.48
CA GLU A 41 21.29 -6.06 -6.85
C GLU A 41 19.82 -5.79 -7.16
N LYS A 42 18.95 -5.86 -6.12
CA LYS A 42 17.51 -5.70 -6.25
C LYS A 42 16.91 -4.96 -5.05
N LEU A 43 15.99 -4.04 -5.31
CA LEU A 43 15.14 -3.39 -4.32
C LEU A 43 13.69 -3.87 -4.51
N VAL A 44 13.17 -4.57 -3.51
CA VAL A 44 11.76 -5.01 -3.46
C VAL A 44 11.02 -4.17 -2.44
N VAL A 45 9.94 -3.53 -2.86
CA VAL A 45 9.12 -2.67 -2.00
C VAL A 45 7.72 -3.25 -1.88
N THR A 46 7.25 -3.46 -0.65
CA THR A 46 5.85 -3.82 -0.39
C THR A 46 5.15 -2.66 0.31
N TRP A 47 4.18 -2.06 -0.37
CA TRP A 47 3.35 -1.00 0.20
C TRP A 47 2.27 -1.62 1.09
N TYR A 48 2.31 -1.26 2.36
CA TYR A 48 1.53 -1.92 3.39
C TYR A 48 1.25 -0.99 4.56
N GLY A 49 0.20 -1.27 5.34
CA GLY A 49 -0.16 -0.47 6.50
C GLY A 49 -1.63 -0.61 6.86
N GLY A 50 -2.32 0.47 7.26
CA GLY A 50 -3.77 0.47 7.43
C GLY A 50 -4.47 0.20 6.08
N GLU A 51 -4.63 1.24 5.26
CA GLU A 51 -4.97 1.12 3.84
C GLU A 51 -4.04 2.00 3.00
N PRO A 52 -3.09 1.41 2.27
CA PRO A 52 -2.08 2.18 1.53
C PRO A 52 -2.68 3.05 0.41
N LEU A 53 -3.81 2.68 -0.19
CA LEU A 53 -4.46 3.47 -1.24
C LEU A 53 -5.04 4.79 -0.72
N LEU A 54 -5.18 4.99 0.59
CA LEU A 54 -5.47 6.29 1.19
C LEU A 54 -4.25 7.24 1.16
N ALA A 55 -3.07 6.70 0.89
CA ALA A 55 -1.79 7.41 0.88
C ALA A 55 -1.08 7.31 -0.48
N ILE A 56 -1.83 7.34 -1.59
CA ILE A 56 -1.29 7.17 -2.94
C ILE A 56 -0.20 8.21 -3.29
N SER A 57 -0.33 9.46 -2.80
CA SER A 57 0.65 10.52 -3.07
C SER A 57 2.03 10.26 -2.45
N PRO A 58 2.17 9.87 -1.17
CA PRO A 58 3.43 9.38 -0.61
C PRO A 58 4.02 8.19 -1.38
N ILE A 59 3.19 7.21 -1.76
CA ILE A 59 3.61 6.05 -2.57
C ILE A 59 4.24 6.52 -3.89
N GLU A 60 3.56 7.42 -4.60
CA GLU A 60 4.03 7.96 -5.86
C GLU A 60 5.38 8.70 -5.71
N ARG A 61 5.49 9.57 -4.69
CA ARG A 61 6.74 10.33 -4.44
C ARG A 61 7.91 9.41 -4.12
N LEU A 62 7.72 8.45 -3.21
CA LEU A 62 8.76 7.52 -2.81
C LEU A 62 9.16 6.59 -3.96
N THR A 63 8.20 6.03 -4.67
CA THR A 63 8.47 5.17 -5.84
C THR A 63 9.33 5.89 -6.87
N LYS A 64 9.00 7.15 -7.20
CA LYS A 64 9.81 7.96 -8.13
C LYS A 64 11.23 8.17 -7.64
N LYS A 65 11.42 8.38 -6.33
CA LYS A 65 12.76 8.52 -5.71
C LYS A 65 13.52 7.20 -5.76
N PHE A 66 12.90 6.07 -5.39
CA PHE A 66 13.51 4.74 -5.44
C PHE A 66 13.92 4.36 -6.86
N LYS A 67 13.06 4.56 -7.86
CA LYS A 67 13.38 4.29 -9.27
C LYS A 67 14.58 5.12 -9.76
N LYS A 68 14.74 6.37 -9.30
CA LYS A 68 15.92 7.19 -9.61
C LYS A 68 17.19 6.61 -8.99
N ILE A 69 17.14 6.18 -7.73
CA ILE A 69 18.28 5.54 -7.06
C ILE A 69 18.63 4.24 -7.77
N CYS A 70 17.65 3.38 -8.02
CA CYS A 70 17.84 2.10 -8.69
C CYS A 70 18.47 2.28 -10.09
N LYS A 71 17.98 3.24 -10.86
CA LYS A 71 18.56 3.56 -12.17
C LYS A 71 20.02 4.01 -12.08
N ARG A 72 20.37 4.84 -11.09
CA ARG A 72 21.73 5.36 -10.90
C ARG A 72 22.73 4.26 -10.55
N PHE A 73 22.31 3.29 -9.75
CA PHE A 73 23.15 2.20 -9.24
C PHE A 73 22.97 0.87 -10.00
N ASN A 74 22.17 0.85 -11.07
CA ASN A 74 21.84 -0.35 -11.84
C ASN A 74 21.20 -1.47 -10.99
N ILE A 75 20.28 -1.10 -10.09
CA ILE A 75 19.53 -1.99 -9.20
C ILE A 75 18.21 -2.36 -9.87
N GLU A 76 17.81 -3.63 -9.83
CA GLU A 76 16.47 -4.05 -10.24
C GLU A 76 15.43 -3.53 -9.24
N TYR A 77 14.35 -2.92 -9.73
CA TYR A 77 13.23 -2.46 -8.89
C TYR A 77 11.99 -3.32 -9.11
N SER A 78 11.33 -3.73 -8.03
CA SER A 78 10.00 -4.34 -8.08
C SER A 78 9.17 -3.89 -6.88
N ALA A 79 7.85 -3.77 -7.07
CA ALA A 79 6.98 -3.37 -5.99
C ALA A 79 5.64 -4.11 -6.01
N SER A 80 5.08 -4.29 -4.83
CA SER A 80 3.76 -4.87 -4.58
C SER A 80 2.97 -4.03 -3.59
N ILE A 81 1.66 -4.25 -3.52
CA ILE A 81 0.78 -3.58 -2.57
C ILE A 81 -0.11 -4.60 -1.85
N ILE A 82 -0.26 -4.44 -0.53
CA ILE A 82 -1.23 -5.19 0.28
C ILE A 82 -2.34 -4.22 0.64
N THR A 83 -3.51 -4.40 0.04
CA THR A 83 -4.65 -3.50 0.16
C THR A 83 -5.93 -4.24 0.50
N ASN A 84 -6.90 -3.55 1.09
CA ASN A 84 -8.23 -4.11 1.25
C ASN A 84 -9.04 -4.13 -0.06
N GLY A 85 -8.53 -3.54 -1.13
CA GLY A 85 -9.11 -3.55 -2.47
C GLY A 85 -10.25 -2.56 -2.71
N TYR A 86 -10.82 -1.97 -1.67
CA TYR A 86 -12.04 -1.13 -1.78
C TYR A 86 -11.86 0.11 -2.66
N LEU A 87 -10.66 0.67 -2.70
CA LEU A 87 -10.31 1.85 -3.49
C LEU A 87 -9.65 1.51 -4.83
N LEU A 88 -9.57 0.23 -5.18
CA LEU A 88 -8.90 -0.25 -6.39
C LEU A 88 -9.85 -0.09 -7.59
N THR A 89 -9.86 1.10 -8.16
CA THR A 89 -10.55 1.41 -9.42
C THR A 89 -9.61 1.24 -10.61
N GLU A 90 -10.14 1.20 -11.83
CA GLU A 90 -9.32 1.13 -13.05
C GLU A 90 -8.26 2.25 -13.11
N ASP A 91 -8.65 3.50 -12.77
CA ASP A 91 -7.71 4.63 -12.71
C ASP A 91 -6.60 4.41 -11.67
N VAL A 92 -6.94 3.83 -10.51
CA VAL A 92 -5.94 3.51 -9.47
C VAL A 92 -5.05 2.38 -9.94
N CYS A 93 -5.59 1.34 -10.59
CA CYS A 93 -4.79 0.26 -11.17
C CYS A 93 -3.80 0.80 -12.19
N ASN A 94 -4.23 1.65 -13.12
CA ASN A 94 -3.35 2.26 -14.11
C ASN A 94 -2.22 3.07 -13.45
N LYS A 95 -2.54 3.86 -12.40
CA LYS A 95 -1.51 4.58 -11.63
C LYS A 95 -0.51 3.64 -10.96
N LEU A 96 -0.96 2.51 -10.39
CA LEU A 96 -0.07 1.54 -9.77
C LEU A 96 0.86 0.90 -10.81
N LEU A 97 0.35 0.57 -12.00
CA LEU A 97 1.15 0.04 -13.11
C LEU A 97 2.21 1.05 -13.58
N ASP A 98 1.87 2.34 -13.69
CA ASP A 98 2.83 3.41 -14.04
C ASP A 98 3.97 3.55 -12.99
N LEU A 99 3.71 3.08 -11.77
CA LEU A 99 4.69 3.04 -10.68
C LEU A 99 5.44 1.70 -10.57
N ASP A 100 5.27 0.79 -11.52
CA ASP A 100 5.79 -0.59 -11.50
C ASP A 100 5.32 -1.39 -10.27
N ILE A 101 4.14 -1.08 -9.75
CA ILE A 101 3.45 -1.86 -8.73
C ILE A 101 2.53 -2.83 -9.46
N THR A 102 3.05 -4.03 -9.75
CA THR A 102 2.39 -5.01 -10.62
C THR A 102 1.59 -6.06 -9.86
N ASP A 103 1.84 -6.19 -8.58
CA ASP A 103 1.24 -7.21 -7.73
C ASP A 103 0.42 -6.59 -6.61
N ALA A 104 -0.85 -7.00 -6.49
CA ALA A 104 -1.75 -6.60 -5.42
C ALA A 104 -2.26 -7.81 -4.65
N GLN A 105 -2.02 -7.83 -3.34
CA GLN A 105 -2.58 -8.84 -2.45
C GLN A 105 -3.84 -8.29 -1.79
N ILE A 106 -4.98 -8.98 -2.01
CA ILE A 106 -6.28 -8.63 -1.44
C ILE A 106 -6.81 -9.82 -0.64
N THR A 107 -7.32 -9.58 0.57
CA THR A 107 -7.89 -10.62 1.43
C THR A 107 -9.40 -10.68 1.29
N LEU A 108 -9.92 -11.87 0.99
CA LEU A 108 -11.34 -12.21 1.02
C LEU A 108 -11.60 -13.26 2.11
N ASP A 109 -12.50 -12.99 3.04
CA ASP A 109 -12.77 -13.83 4.22
C ASP A 109 -13.92 -14.81 4.03
N GLY A 110 -14.32 -15.10 2.81
CA GLY A 110 -15.41 -16.00 2.49
C GLY A 110 -16.51 -15.33 1.68
N ASP A 111 -17.75 -15.79 1.87
CA ASP A 111 -18.94 -15.20 1.21
C ASP A 111 -19.25 -13.78 1.73
N ALA A 112 -20.21 -13.11 1.07
CA ALA A 112 -20.58 -11.74 1.39
C ALA A 112 -20.93 -11.54 2.87
N LYS A 113 -21.65 -12.48 3.49
CA LYS A 113 -22.06 -12.40 4.88
C LYS A 113 -20.88 -12.48 5.83
N ILE A 114 -20.00 -13.45 5.61
CA ILE A 114 -18.80 -13.64 6.43
C ILE A 114 -17.83 -12.47 6.22
N HIS A 115 -17.55 -12.11 4.97
CA HIS A 115 -16.64 -11.02 4.66
C HIS A 115 -17.10 -9.70 5.27
N ASN A 116 -18.36 -9.29 5.06
CA ASN A 116 -18.89 -8.04 5.58
C ASN A 116 -18.92 -8.00 7.11
N SER A 117 -19.14 -9.14 7.78
CA SER A 117 -19.09 -9.20 9.24
C SER A 117 -17.70 -9.04 9.83
N ARG A 118 -16.67 -9.50 9.10
CA ARG A 118 -15.26 -9.48 9.54
C ARG A 118 -14.52 -8.22 9.10
N ARG A 119 -14.85 -7.69 7.92
CA ARG A 119 -14.16 -6.57 7.28
C ARG A 119 -15.11 -5.42 6.91
N PRO A 120 -15.88 -4.89 7.87
CA PRO A 120 -16.78 -3.77 7.58
C PRO A 120 -16.01 -2.48 7.29
N LEU A 121 -16.66 -1.55 6.60
CA LEU A 121 -16.22 -0.16 6.55
C LEU A 121 -16.19 0.47 7.95
N ALA A 122 -15.46 1.55 8.11
CA ALA A 122 -15.43 2.32 9.37
C ALA A 122 -16.80 2.85 9.81
N ASN A 123 -17.74 3.02 8.87
CA ASN A 123 -19.14 3.40 9.13
C ASN A 123 -20.09 2.20 9.28
N GLY A 124 -19.58 0.97 9.28
CA GLY A 124 -20.35 -0.28 9.40
C GLY A 124 -20.92 -0.81 8.07
N GLY A 125 -20.67 -0.18 6.95
CA GLY A 125 -21.12 -0.65 5.63
C GLY A 125 -20.40 -1.93 5.17
N GLY A 126 -21.06 -2.67 4.26
CA GLY A 126 -20.47 -3.85 3.61
C GLY A 126 -19.36 -3.49 2.61
N THR A 127 -18.49 -4.44 2.34
CA THR A 127 -17.29 -4.25 1.50
C THR A 127 -17.17 -5.30 0.39
N TYR A 128 -17.85 -6.44 0.52
CA TYR A 128 -17.73 -7.59 -0.37
C TYR A 128 -18.07 -7.24 -1.82
N GLU A 129 -19.22 -6.61 -2.06
CA GLU A 129 -19.69 -6.30 -3.42
C GLU A 129 -18.69 -5.40 -4.17
N LYS A 130 -18.05 -4.47 -3.46
CA LYS A 130 -17.05 -3.57 -4.06
C LYS A 130 -15.75 -4.31 -4.40
N ASN A 131 -15.43 -5.38 -3.67
CA ASN A 131 -14.20 -6.14 -3.87
C ASN A 131 -14.34 -7.26 -4.91
N CYS A 132 -15.57 -7.69 -5.23
CA CYS A 132 -15.85 -8.84 -6.09
C CYS A 132 -16.69 -8.48 -7.32
N GLY A 133 -17.14 -7.21 -7.45
CA GLY A 133 -18.02 -6.74 -8.54
C GLY A 133 -17.31 -6.24 -9.78
#